data_020cf2e5a30a4e01df91a3265356413a
#
_entry.id   020cf2e5a30a4e01df91a3265356413a
#
_cell.length_a   1.000
_cell.length_b   1.000
_cell.length_c   1.000
_cell.angle_alpha   90.00
_cell.angle_beta   90.00
_cell.angle_gamma   90.00
#
_symmetry.space_group_name_H-M   'P 1'
#
loop_
_entity.id
_entity.type
_entity.pdbx_description
1 polymer ?
#
loop_
_entity_poly.entity_id
_entity_poly.type
_entity_poly.pdbx_seq_one_letter_code
_entity_poly.pdbx_strand_id
1 'polypeptide(L)'
;MVGIMMISLGFYVQTNQKSTSLNDLKVKEFDVKSMAASAHAIVKNNNKDENENFSLTEIKMETAPASVLRVEVYQGMTMDELSNKLNRSLGGILAGHGRTIAEHSLKVGADPYVVTAIMMHETGNGTSRIANSCYNFGGQKGSGCGGWKRYGSVDEGLKGMINNLYNNYYAHGLTTVEAIGSKYAESGSWPSMINWYIGQIKAK
;
A
#
# COMPACT_ATOMS: atom_id res chain seq x y z
N MET A 1 0.84 -16.65 25.24
CA MET A 1 2.11 -17.21 24.72
C MET A 1 2.57 -16.32 23.59
N VAL A 2 3.68 -15.57 23.76
CA VAL A 2 4.21 -14.62 22.78
C VAL A 2 5.12 -15.39 21.84
N GLY A 3 4.74 -15.55 20.59
CA GLY A 3 5.58 -16.17 19.58
C GLY A 3 6.59 -15.16 19.05
N ILE A 4 7.87 -15.40 19.28
CA ILE A 4 8.97 -14.64 18.68
C ILE A 4 9.38 -15.39 17.42
N MET A 5 9.13 -14.80 16.23
CA MET A 5 9.64 -15.31 14.97
C MET A 5 10.90 -14.55 14.62
N MET A 6 12.06 -15.22 14.76
CA MET A 6 13.33 -14.66 14.29
C MET A 6 13.45 -14.87 12.80
N ILE A 7 13.43 -13.81 12.04
CA ILE A 7 13.88 -13.80 10.64
C ILE A 7 15.31 -13.29 10.66
N SER A 8 16.24 -14.14 10.25
CA SER A 8 17.68 -13.88 10.27
C SER A 8 18.04 -12.84 9.21
N LEU A 9 17.74 -11.59 9.44
CA LEU A 9 18.30 -10.40 8.79
C LEU A 9 17.61 -9.14 9.35
N GLY A 10 17.89 -8.78 10.58
CA GLY A 10 17.76 -7.40 11.04
C GLY A 10 16.37 -6.83 11.32
N PHE A 11 15.28 -7.63 11.28
CA PHE A 11 13.94 -7.15 11.61
C PHE A 11 13.32 -7.92 12.75
N TYR A 12 12.83 -7.20 13.76
CA TYR A 12 12.03 -7.74 14.86
C TYR A 12 10.56 -7.37 14.63
N VAL A 13 9.68 -8.37 14.45
CA VAL A 13 8.23 -8.16 14.41
C VAL A 13 7.64 -8.75 15.67
N GLN A 14 7.07 -7.91 16.52
CA GLN A 14 6.33 -8.34 17.70
C GLN A 14 4.84 -8.33 17.35
N THR A 15 4.23 -9.49 17.20
CA THR A 15 2.79 -9.63 16.99
C THR A 15 2.10 -9.95 18.31
N ASN A 16 1.19 -9.09 18.74
CA ASN A 16 0.25 -9.39 19.83
C ASN A 16 -1.07 -9.81 19.19
N GLN A 17 -1.52 -11.04 19.46
CA GLN A 17 -2.79 -11.58 18.94
C GLN A 17 -4.00 -10.89 19.59
N LYS A 18 -4.38 -9.73 19.08
CA LYS A 18 -5.74 -9.17 19.08
C LYS A 18 -5.78 -8.18 17.93
N SER A 19 -6.58 -8.48 16.90
CA SER A 19 -6.93 -7.66 15.73
C SER A 19 -5.95 -6.51 15.46
N THR A 20 -4.82 -6.83 14.81
CA THR A 20 -3.76 -5.86 14.56
C THR A 20 -4.15 -5.00 13.38
N SER A 21 -4.44 -3.73 13.60
CA SER A 21 -4.42 -2.73 12.53
C SER A 21 -2.96 -2.52 12.09
N LEU A 22 -2.75 -2.13 10.84
CA LEU A 22 -1.41 -1.80 10.30
C LEU A 22 -0.64 -0.73 11.14
N ASN A 23 -1.35 0.00 12.02
CA ASN A 23 -0.77 0.99 12.91
C ASN A 23 0.00 0.40 14.11
N ASP A 24 -0.16 -0.90 14.40
CA ASP A 24 0.51 -1.56 15.52
C ASP A 24 1.82 -2.25 15.14
N LEU A 25 2.19 -2.23 13.86
CA LEU A 25 3.49 -2.72 13.38
C LEU A 25 4.57 -1.65 13.58
N LYS A 26 5.21 -1.66 14.75
CA LYS A 26 6.46 -0.90 14.95
C LYS A 26 7.62 -1.67 14.30
N VAL A 27 7.95 -1.30 13.07
CA VAL A 27 9.20 -1.71 12.42
C VAL A 27 10.33 -0.86 13.01
N LYS A 28 11.21 -1.48 13.79
CA LYS A 28 12.49 -0.83 14.12
C LYS A 28 13.45 -1.07 12.97
N GLU A 29 13.73 0.00 12.23
CA GLU A 29 14.80 0.03 11.25
C GLU A 29 16.13 -0.05 11.99
N PHE A 30 16.87 -1.16 11.83
CA PHE A 30 18.22 -1.28 12.34
C PHE A 30 19.17 -0.66 11.32
N ASP A 31 19.93 0.34 11.78
CA ASP A 31 20.95 0.98 10.95
C ASP A 31 22.04 -0.03 10.55
N VAL A 32 22.10 -0.34 9.26
CA VAL A 32 23.09 -1.27 8.67
C VAL A 32 24.53 -0.82 8.97
N LYS A 33 24.77 0.48 9.19
CA LYS A 33 26.08 1.02 9.60
C LYS A 33 26.51 0.56 10.98
N SER A 34 25.54 0.38 11.92
CA SER A 34 25.87 -0.10 13.27
C SER A 34 26.25 -1.58 13.26
N MET A 35 25.67 -2.39 12.36
CA MET A 35 26.03 -3.81 12.22
C MET A 35 27.42 -4.01 11.57
N ALA A 36 27.77 -3.17 10.59
CA ALA A 36 29.11 -3.18 10.00
C ALA A 36 30.20 -2.79 11.01
N ALA A 37 29.90 -1.83 11.89
CA ALA A 37 30.81 -1.42 12.97
C ALA A 37 31.00 -2.54 14.01
N SER A 38 29.92 -3.27 14.35
CA SER A 38 29.99 -4.40 15.28
C SER A 38 30.79 -5.58 14.72
N ALA A 39 30.63 -5.90 13.43
CA ALA A 39 31.42 -6.93 12.75
C ALA A 39 32.92 -6.56 12.72
N HIS A 40 33.25 -5.29 12.50
CA HIS A 40 34.64 -4.80 12.51
C HIS A 40 35.28 -4.87 13.92
N ALA A 41 34.50 -4.65 14.97
CA ALA A 41 34.96 -4.75 16.35
C ALA A 41 35.25 -6.21 16.78
N ILE A 42 34.45 -7.16 16.31
CA ILE A 42 34.63 -8.60 16.58
C ILE A 42 35.91 -9.12 15.92
N VAL A 43 36.22 -8.69 14.68
CA VAL A 43 37.44 -9.06 13.98
C VAL A 43 38.69 -8.49 14.66
N LYS A 44 38.62 -7.29 15.24
CA LYS A 44 39.78 -6.69 15.98
C LYS A 44 40.06 -7.33 17.34
N ASN A 45 39.08 -7.92 18.01
CA ASN A 45 39.28 -8.52 19.32
C ASN A 45 39.88 -9.96 19.26
N ASN A 46 39.81 -10.63 18.10
CA ASN A 46 40.37 -11.96 17.94
C ASN A 46 41.84 -11.96 17.51
N ASN A 47 42.47 -10.79 17.33
CA ASN A 47 43.89 -10.67 16.93
C ASN A 47 44.86 -10.28 18.06
N LYS A 48 44.53 -10.62 19.30
CA LYS A 48 45.45 -10.54 20.42
C LYS A 48 45.70 -11.94 20.95
N ASP A 49 46.48 -12.68 20.26
CA ASP A 49 47.48 -13.61 20.82
C ASP A 49 48.03 -14.48 19.70
N GLU A 50 49.40 -14.47 19.68
CA GLU A 50 50.36 -15.48 19.14
C GLU A 50 50.61 -15.60 17.62
N ASN A 51 51.79 -15.19 17.35
CA ASN A 51 52.81 -15.55 16.36
C ASN A 51 52.55 -16.90 15.64
N GLU A 52 51.92 -16.84 14.46
CA GLU A 52 52.12 -17.84 13.42
C GLU A 52 51.91 -17.17 12.05
N ASN A 53 52.87 -17.51 11.12
CA ASN A 53 52.85 -17.07 9.73
C ASN A 53 51.54 -17.46 9.03
N PHE A 54 50.55 -16.53 9.04
CA PHE A 54 49.30 -16.72 8.32
C PHE A 54 49.46 -16.11 6.92
N SER A 55 49.59 -16.97 5.93
CA SER A 55 49.42 -16.60 4.53
C SER A 55 48.01 -16.06 4.34
N LEU A 56 47.89 -14.78 3.98
CA LEU A 56 46.63 -14.16 3.58
C LEU A 56 46.11 -14.82 2.30
N THR A 57 45.39 -15.93 2.45
CA THR A 57 44.46 -16.38 1.40
C THR A 57 43.36 -15.36 1.34
N GLU A 58 43.28 -14.66 0.21
CA GLU A 58 42.24 -13.72 -0.13
C GLU A 58 40.88 -14.42 0.06
N ILE A 59 40.18 -14.12 1.17
CA ILE A 59 38.78 -14.57 1.36
C ILE A 59 37.98 -13.76 0.37
N LYS A 60 37.74 -14.31 -0.82
CA LYS A 60 36.70 -13.86 -1.71
C LYS A 60 35.36 -13.97 -0.93
N MET A 61 34.96 -12.90 -0.31
CA MET A 61 33.58 -12.79 0.17
C MET A 61 32.70 -12.75 -1.08
N GLU A 62 32.18 -13.91 -1.44
CA GLU A 62 31.08 -14.01 -2.36
C GLU A 62 29.91 -13.30 -1.69
N THR A 63 29.66 -12.04 -2.10
CA THR A 63 28.48 -11.30 -1.67
C THR A 63 27.28 -12.05 -2.23
N ALA A 64 26.67 -12.91 -1.40
CA ALA A 64 25.36 -13.45 -1.72
C ALA A 64 24.46 -12.26 -2.10
N PRO A 65 23.73 -12.35 -3.21
CA PRO A 65 22.83 -11.28 -3.61
C PRO A 65 21.91 -11.00 -2.42
N ALA A 66 21.88 -9.74 -1.96
CA ALA A 66 21.00 -9.32 -0.89
C ALA A 66 19.58 -9.73 -1.32
N SER A 67 19.02 -10.76 -0.69
CA SER A 67 17.65 -11.16 -0.94
C SER A 67 16.78 -9.98 -0.51
N VAL A 68 16.31 -9.21 -1.47
CA VAL A 68 15.36 -8.12 -1.22
C VAL A 68 14.15 -8.77 -0.57
N LEU A 69 13.91 -8.45 0.70
CA LEU A 69 12.76 -8.96 1.43
C LEU A 69 11.49 -8.55 0.69
N ARG A 70 10.77 -9.55 0.14
CA ARG A 70 9.48 -9.33 -0.50
C ARG A 70 8.42 -9.11 0.58
N VAL A 71 8.04 -7.84 0.81
CA VAL A 71 6.96 -7.48 1.74
C VAL A 71 5.64 -7.44 0.98
N GLU A 72 4.78 -8.40 1.25
CA GLU A 72 3.44 -8.47 0.67
C GLU A 72 2.47 -7.61 1.47
N VAL A 73 1.68 -6.80 0.79
CA VAL A 73 0.75 -5.85 1.41
C VAL A 73 -0.72 -6.16 1.07
N TYR A 74 -0.97 -6.86 -0.05
CA TYR A 74 -2.34 -7.14 -0.52
C TYR A 74 -2.36 -8.35 -1.45
N GLN A 75 -3.09 -9.42 -1.10
CA GLN A 75 -3.31 -10.62 -1.91
C GLN A 75 -2.03 -11.18 -2.57
N GLY A 76 -0.96 -11.33 -1.81
CA GLY A 76 0.32 -11.82 -2.29
C GLY A 76 1.15 -10.81 -3.10
N MET A 77 0.72 -9.57 -3.22
CA MET A 77 1.41 -8.51 -3.96
C MET A 77 2.17 -7.57 -3.03
N THR A 78 3.35 -7.15 -3.47
CA THR A 78 4.05 -6.00 -2.91
C THR A 78 3.32 -4.70 -3.25
N MET A 79 3.68 -3.60 -2.60
CA MET A 79 3.12 -2.28 -2.91
C MET A 79 3.36 -1.87 -4.38
N ASP A 80 4.52 -2.18 -4.92
CA ASP A 80 4.85 -1.85 -6.31
C ASP A 80 4.02 -2.68 -7.29
N GLU A 81 3.86 -3.98 -7.03
CA GLU A 81 3.02 -4.85 -7.87
C GLU A 81 1.56 -4.42 -7.85
N LEU A 82 1.00 -4.12 -6.67
CA LEU A 82 -0.36 -3.60 -6.54
C LEU A 82 -0.51 -2.26 -7.27
N SER A 83 0.40 -1.31 -7.04
CA SER A 83 0.39 0.00 -7.69
C SER A 83 0.43 -0.10 -9.22
N ASN A 84 1.31 -0.94 -9.73
CA ASN A 84 1.43 -1.20 -11.17
C ASN A 84 0.18 -1.87 -11.74
N LYS A 85 -0.41 -2.81 -11.01
CA LYS A 85 -1.65 -3.47 -11.40
C LYS A 85 -2.81 -2.49 -11.52
N LEU A 86 -2.97 -1.59 -10.55
CA LEU A 86 -3.97 -0.53 -10.61
C LEU A 86 -3.71 0.41 -11.81
N ASN A 87 -2.46 0.86 -11.98
CA ASN A 87 -2.08 1.79 -13.04
C ASN A 87 -2.37 1.27 -14.45
N ARG A 88 -2.27 -0.06 -14.68
CA ARG A 88 -2.65 -0.65 -15.97
C ARG A 88 -4.13 -0.46 -16.33
N SER A 89 -4.99 -0.18 -15.36
CA SER A 89 -6.43 0.01 -15.57
C SER A 89 -6.85 1.47 -15.56
N LEU A 90 -6.09 2.32 -14.90
CA LEU A 90 -6.39 3.74 -14.72
C LEU A 90 -6.12 4.53 -15.99
N GLY A 91 -7.04 5.44 -16.34
CA GLY A 91 -6.96 6.35 -17.48
C GLY A 91 -7.22 7.80 -17.09
N GLY A 92 -7.19 8.70 -18.08
CA GLY A 92 -7.44 10.11 -17.88
C GLY A 92 -6.60 10.70 -16.75
N ILE A 93 -7.22 11.52 -15.90
CA ILE A 93 -6.55 12.14 -14.76
C ILE A 93 -6.19 11.15 -13.63
N LEU A 94 -6.70 9.91 -13.68
CA LEU A 94 -6.36 8.85 -12.72
C LEU A 94 -5.07 8.12 -13.08
N ALA A 95 -4.59 8.25 -14.32
CA ALA A 95 -3.40 7.54 -14.79
C ALA A 95 -2.16 7.91 -13.95
N GLY A 96 -1.40 6.88 -13.54
CA GLY A 96 -0.19 7.05 -12.72
C GLY A 96 -0.43 7.16 -11.21
N HIS A 97 -1.69 7.27 -10.76
CA HIS A 97 -2.01 7.44 -9.33
C HIS A 97 -2.31 6.12 -8.59
N GLY A 98 -2.02 4.96 -9.19
CA GLY A 98 -2.26 3.66 -8.57
C GLY A 98 -1.58 3.51 -7.21
N ARG A 99 -0.39 4.10 -7.02
CA ARG A 99 0.30 4.06 -5.73
C ARG A 99 -0.44 4.84 -4.65
N THR A 100 -0.85 6.08 -4.93
CA THR A 100 -1.63 6.90 -3.99
C THR A 100 -2.92 6.18 -3.57
N ILE A 101 -3.62 5.56 -4.54
CA ILE A 101 -4.85 4.81 -4.28
C ILE A 101 -4.55 3.58 -3.41
N ALA A 102 -3.55 2.77 -3.76
CA ALA A 102 -3.18 1.57 -3.02
C ALA A 102 -2.80 1.88 -1.58
N GLU A 103 -1.83 2.78 -1.38
CA GLU A 103 -1.33 3.15 -0.05
C GLU A 103 -2.43 3.69 0.86
N HIS A 104 -3.24 4.62 0.34
CA HIS A 104 -4.26 5.25 1.17
C HIS A 104 -5.44 4.32 1.46
N SER A 105 -5.83 3.47 0.50
CA SER A 105 -6.87 2.46 0.73
C SER A 105 -6.47 1.48 1.82
N LEU A 106 -5.27 0.90 1.72
CA LEU A 106 -4.75 -0.02 2.73
C LEU A 106 -4.59 0.66 4.09
N LYS A 107 -4.11 1.91 4.11
CA LYS A 107 -3.95 2.69 5.34
C LYS A 107 -5.26 2.84 6.12
N VAL A 108 -6.38 3.06 5.44
CA VAL A 108 -7.68 3.23 6.10
C VAL A 108 -8.46 1.91 6.26
N GLY A 109 -7.99 0.81 5.66
CA GLY A 109 -8.67 -0.49 5.71
C GLY A 109 -9.75 -0.65 4.64
N ALA A 110 -9.69 0.10 3.54
CA ALA A 110 -10.55 -0.09 2.37
C ALA A 110 -9.89 -1.01 1.33
N ASP A 111 -10.70 -1.77 0.58
CA ASP A 111 -10.19 -2.64 -0.48
C ASP A 111 -9.73 -1.82 -1.69
N PRO A 112 -8.44 -1.90 -2.11
CA PRO A 112 -7.90 -1.11 -3.21
C PRO A 112 -8.58 -1.37 -4.55
N TYR A 113 -9.02 -2.60 -4.83
CA TYR A 113 -9.72 -2.92 -6.08
C TYR A 113 -11.12 -2.32 -6.11
N VAL A 114 -11.86 -2.44 -5.00
CA VAL A 114 -13.21 -1.86 -4.88
C VAL A 114 -13.14 -0.33 -5.01
N VAL A 115 -12.22 0.30 -4.29
CA VAL A 115 -12.00 1.75 -4.35
C VAL A 115 -11.66 2.20 -5.77
N THR A 116 -10.72 1.52 -6.43
CA THR A 116 -10.31 1.83 -7.80
C THR A 116 -11.48 1.67 -8.77
N ALA A 117 -12.23 0.58 -8.67
CA ALA A 117 -13.37 0.31 -9.53
C ALA A 117 -14.47 1.37 -9.39
N ILE A 118 -14.77 1.81 -8.16
CA ILE A 118 -15.72 2.89 -7.91
C ILE A 118 -15.22 4.20 -8.52
N MET A 119 -13.95 4.55 -8.34
CA MET A 119 -13.37 5.75 -8.96
C MET A 119 -13.45 5.73 -10.49
N MET A 120 -13.12 4.58 -11.10
CA MET A 120 -13.24 4.40 -12.56
C MET A 120 -14.69 4.60 -13.01
N HIS A 121 -15.65 4.02 -12.31
CA HIS A 121 -17.07 4.12 -12.63
C HIS A 121 -17.57 5.57 -12.50
N GLU A 122 -17.34 6.22 -11.38
CA GLU A 122 -17.84 7.58 -11.07
C GLU A 122 -17.26 8.66 -11.98
N THR A 123 -16.05 8.41 -12.53
CA THR A 123 -15.32 9.42 -13.29
C THR A 123 -15.23 9.11 -14.79
N GLY A 124 -15.86 8.02 -15.26
CA GLY A 124 -15.61 7.55 -16.62
C GLY A 124 -14.12 7.28 -16.86
N ASN A 125 -13.49 6.58 -15.91
CA ASN A 125 -12.07 6.32 -15.86
C ASN A 125 -11.21 7.59 -15.98
N GLY A 126 -11.54 8.61 -15.18
CA GLY A 126 -10.76 9.84 -15.07
C GLY A 126 -11.03 10.89 -16.15
N THR A 127 -12.09 10.73 -16.98
CA THR A 127 -12.39 11.67 -18.05
C THR A 127 -13.45 12.72 -17.69
N SER A 128 -14.20 12.52 -16.58
CA SER A 128 -15.29 13.44 -16.21
C SER A 128 -14.80 14.86 -15.94
N ARG A 129 -15.66 15.85 -16.28
CA ARG A 129 -15.35 17.26 -16.06
C ARG A 129 -15.07 17.59 -14.60
N ILE A 130 -15.84 17.01 -13.66
CA ILE A 130 -15.70 17.27 -12.23
C ILE A 130 -14.35 16.72 -11.71
N ALA A 131 -13.96 15.53 -12.14
CA ALA A 131 -12.65 14.98 -11.81
C ALA A 131 -11.51 15.90 -12.28
N ASN A 132 -11.59 16.38 -13.52
CA ASN A 132 -10.53 17.21 -14.12
C ASN A 132 -10.52 18.65 -13.61
N SER A 133 -11.70 19.27 -13.32
CA SER A 133 -11.77 20.68 -12.93
C SER A 133 -11.69 20.89 -11.42
N CYS A 134 -12.14 19.92 -10.62
CA CYS A 134 -12.30 20.07 -9.18
C CYS A 134 -11.45 19.07 -8.38
N TYR A 135 -10.77 18.12 -9.04
CA TYR A 135 -10.13 16.95 -8.42
C TYR A 135 -11.07 16.16 -7.51
N ASN A 136 -12.36 16.09 -7.90
CA ASN A 136 -13.41 15.45 -7.14
C ASN A 136 -13.82 14.15 -7.84
N PHE A 137 -13.41 13.04 -7.28
CA PHE A 137 -13.53 11.71 -7.89
C PHE A 137 -14.77 10.92 -7.44
N GLY A 138 -15.54 11.44 -6.50
CA GLY A 138 -16.74 10.79 -5.95
C GLY A 138 -17.98 11.68 -5.97
N GLY A 139 -18.00 12.76 -6.75
CA GLY A 139 -19.16 13.63 -6.85
C GLY A 139 -19.58 14.28 -5.52
N GLN A 140 -18.61 14.54 -4.64
CA GLN A 140 -18.91 15.10 -3.32
C GLN A 140 -19.42 16.53 -3.44
N LYS A 141 -20.58 16.82 -2.83
CA LYS A 141 -21.14 18.16 -2.75
C LYS A 141 -20.29 19.05 -1.86
N GLY A 142 -20.28 20.36 -2.14
CA GLY A 142 -19.52 21.33 -1.38
C GLY A 142 -19.31 22.63 -2.13
N SER A 143 -18.38 23.46 -1.63
CA SER A 143 -18.05 24.76 -2.21
C SER A 143 -16.79 24.69 -3.09
N GLY A 144 -16.57 25.75 -3.86
CA GLY A 144 -15.32 25.95 -4.62
C GLY A 144 -15.33 25.44 -6.06
N CYS A 145 -16.37 24.70 -6.49
CA CYS A 145 -16.44 24.17 -7.85
C CYS A 145 -17.90 23.97 -8.32
N GLY A 146 -18.68 25.06 -8.41
CA GLY A 146 -20.06 24.99 -8.93
C GLY A 146 -20.99 24.05 -8.16
N GLY A 147 -20.96 24.09 -6.82
CA GLY A 147 -21.74 23.20 -5.96
C GLY A 147 -21.06 21.88 -5.64
N TRP A 148 -19.87 21.65 -6.17
CA TRP A 148 -19.03 20.50 -5.87
C TRP A 148 -17.86 20.91 -4.98
N LYS A 149 -17.40 19.99 -4.14
CA LYS A 149 -16.19 20.17 -3.36
C LYS A 149 -14.98 20.22 -4.30
N ARG A 150 -14.13 21.23 -4.11
CA ARG A 150 -12.84 21.34 -4.78
C ARG A 150 -11.74 20.83 -3.86
N TYR A 151 -10.82 20.06 -4.41
CA TYR A 151 -9.59 19.66 -3.76
C TYR A 151 -8.40 20.43 -4.38
N GLY A 152 -7.32 20.57 -3.61
CA GLY A 152 -6.13 21.34 -4.03
C GLY A 152 -5.24 20.58 -5.01
N SER A 153 -5.34 19.25 -5.06
CA SER A 153 -4.57 18.39 -5.95
C SER A 153 -5.33 17.09 -6.26
N VAL A 154 -4.83 16.37 -7.27
CA VAL A 154 -5.32 15.02 -7.60
C VAL A 154 -5.22 14.10 -6.37
N ASP A 155 -4.04 14.05 -5.73
CA ASP A 155 -3.81 13.20 -4.57
C ASP A 155 -4.72 13.53 -3.39
N GLU A 156 -4.98 14.81 -3.13
CA GLU A 156 -5.95 15.20 -2.10
C GLU A 156 -7.36 14.75 -2.46
N GLY A 157 -7.75 14.87 -3.70
CA GLY A 157 -9.05 14.41 -4.19
C GLY A 157 -9.23 12.90 -4.07
N LEU A 158 -8.22 12.13 -4.46
CA LEU A 158 -8.20 10.67 -4.31
C LEU A 158 -8.33 10.26 -2.84
N LYS A 159 -7.49 10.82 -1.97
CA LYS A 159 -7.56 10.57 -0.52
C LYS A 159 -8.90 11.00 0.07
N GLY A 160 -9.44 12.13 -0.40
CA GLY A 160 -10.76 12.61 0.00
C GLY A 160 -11.89 11.66 -0.36
N MET A 161 -11.86 11.06 -1.55
CA MET A 161 -12.83 10.03 -1.93
C MET A 161 -12.65 8.74 -1.12
N ILE A 162 -11.43 8.27 -0.93
CA ILE A 162 -11.14 7.06 -0.15
C ILE A 162 -11.64 7.22 1.29
N ASN A 163 -11.35 8.36 1.91
CA ASN A 163 -11.86 8.67 3.25
C ASN A 163 -13.38 8.73 3.30
N ASN A 164 -14.03 9.26 2.26
CA ASN A 164 -15.47 9.27 2.16
C ASN A 164 -16.06 7.85 2.10
N LEU A 165 -15.47 6.98 1.28
CA LEU A 165 -15.88 5.57 1.21
C LEU A 165 -15.64 4.86 2.55
N TYR A 166 -14.48 5.07 3.17
CA TYR A 166 -14.22 4.48 4.48
C TYR A 166 -15.24 4.94 5.53
N ASN A 167 -15.39 6.24 5.72
CA ASN A 167 -16.24 6.80 6.78
C ASN A 167 -17.72 6.47 6.61
N ASN A 168 -18.23 6.38 5.38
CA ASN A 168 -19.65 6.16 5.13
C ASN A 168 -20.03 4.68 4.95
N TYR A 169 -19.06 3.80 4.66
CA TYR A 169 -19.33 2.39 4.35
C TYR A 169 -18.46 1.44 5.16
N TYR A 170 -17.15 1.42 4.97
CA TYR A 170 -16.24 0.45 5.61
C TYR A 170 -16.28 0.54 7.14
N ALA A 171 -16.26 1.74 7.70
CA ALA A 171 -16.37 1.97 9.15
C ALA A 171 -17.69 1.47 9.76
N HIS A 172 -18.69 1.21 8.91
CA HIS A 172 -19.99 0.67 9.30
C HIS A 172 -20.16 -0.81 8.92
N GLY A 173 -19.07 -1.51 8.58
CA GLY A 173 -19.09 -2.92 8.23
C GLY A 173 -19.57 -3.23 6.81
N LEU A 174 -19.83 -2.21 5.96
CA LEU A 174 -20.20 -2.38 4.56
C LEU A 174 -18.92 -2.51 3.74
N THR A 175 -18.39 -3.72 3.63
CA THR A 175 -17.06 -3.99 3.05
C THR A 175 -17.10 -4.71 1.71
N THR A 176 -18.24 -5.24 1.29
CA THR A 176 -18.45 -5.87 -0.01
C THR A 176 -19.11 -4.90 -1.00
N VAL A 177 -18.96 -5.15 -2.30
CA VAL A 177 -19.57 -4.34 -3.36
C VAL A 177 -21.09 -4.29 -3.20
N GLU A 178 -21.71 -5.42 -2.87
CA GLU A 178 -23.16 -5.54 -2.67
C GLU A 178 -23.63 -4.74 -1.43
N ALA A 179 -22.87 -4.86 -0.32
CA ALA A 179 -23.19 -4.12 0.91
C ALA A 179 -23.01 -2.61 0.73
N ILE A 180 -21.95 -2.19 0.04
CA ILE A 180 -21.76 -0.77 -0.32
C ILE A 180 -22.90 -0.32 -1.25
N GLY A 181 -23.18 -1.10 -2.29
CA GLY A 181 -24.20 -0.78 -3.30
C GLY A 181 -25.59 -0.57 -2.72
N SER A 182 -25.98 -1.31 -1.69
CA SER A 182 -27.28 -1.18 -1.04
C SER A 182 -27.55 0.21 -0.44
N LYS A 183 -26.47 0.96 -0.14
CA LYS A 183 -26.53 2.32 0.41
C LYS A 183 -26.02 3.39 -0.57
N TYR A 184 -25.11 3.00 -1.49
CA TYR A 184 -24.41 3.92 -2.37
C TYR A 184 -25.26 4.33 -3.57
N ALA A 185 -26.01 3.40 -4.16
CA ALA A 185 -26.71 3.60 -5.41
C ALA A 185 -28.18 3.15 -5.36
N GLU A 186 -29.03 3.92 -6.00
CA GLU A 186 -30.46 3.56 -6.18
C GLU A 186 -30.62 2.44 -7.23
N SER A 187 -29.64 2.27 -8.12
CA SER A 187 -29.68 1.28 -9.20
C SER A 187 -29.21 -0.09 -8.73
N GLY A 188 -30.06 -1.10 -8.85
CA GLY A 188 -29.72 -2.50 -8.59
C GLY A 188 -28.62 -3.08 -9.49
N SER A 189 -28.27 -2.43 -10.59
CA SER A 189 -27.17 -2.83 -11.49
C SER A 189 -25.80 -2.33 -11.06
N TRP A 190 -25.71 -1.41 -10.11
CA TRP A 190 -24.44 -0.82 -9.68
C TRP A 190 -23.43 -1.87 -9.19
N PRO A 191 -23.78 -2.86 -8.33
CA PRO A 191 -22.83 -3.89 -7.91
C PRO A 191 -22.23 -4.68 -9.08
N SER A 192 -23.07 -5.03 -10.06
CA SER A 192 -22.60 -5.74 -11.25
C SER A 192 -21.60 -4.91 -12.07
N MET A 193 -21.82 -3.61 -12.16
CA MET A 193 -20.93 -2.69 -12.87
C MET A 193 -19.58 -2.57 -12.14
N ILE A 194 -19.58 -2.41 -10.82
CA ILE A 194 -18.35 -2.34 -10.03
C ILE A 194 -17.58 -3.67 -10.10
N ASN A 195 -18.26 -4.81 -9.99
CA ASN A 195 -17.64 -6.12 -10.12
C ASN A 195 -17.03 -6.33 -11.51
N TRP A 196 -17.65 -5.79 -12.57
CA TRP A 196 -17.07 -5.79 -13.91
C TRP A 196 -15.75 -5.01 -13.95
N TYR A 197 -15.67 -3.79 -13.37
CA TYR A 197 -14.42 -3.03 -13.27
C TYR A 197 -13.36 -3.77 -12.46
N ILE A 198 -13.73 -4.40 -11.35
CA ILE A 198 -12.81 -5.23 -10.55
C ILE A 198 -12.25 -6.38 -11.40
N GLY A 199 -13.10 -7.03 -12.20
CA GLY A 199 -12.67 -8.06 -13.15
C GLY A 199 -11.64 -7.54 -14.16
N GLN A 200 -11.84 -6.33 -14.71
CA GLN A 200 -10.89 -5.70 -15.62
C GLN A 200 -9.55 -5.38 -14.94
N ILE A 201 -9.57 -4.92 -13.68
CA ILE A 201 -8.35 -4.67 -12.90
C ILE A 201 -7.58 -5.99 -12.66
N LYS A 202 -8.29 -7.05 -12.27
CA LYS A 202 -7.67 -8.35 -11.96
C LYS A 202 -7.07 -9.03 -13.19
N ALA A 203 -7.65 -8.82 -14.38
CA ALA A 203 -7.19 -9.41 -15.63
C ALA A 203 -5.91 -8.79 -16.20
N LYS A 204 -5.49 -7.60 -15.71
CA LYS A 204 -4.29 -6.87 -16.15
C LYS A 204 -3.12 -7.08 -15.18
#